data_eae6b42e00f8d22cfc5bacf2b97d204c
#
_entry.id   eae6b42e00f8d22cfc5bacf2b97d204c
#
_cell.length_a   1.000
_cell.length_b   1.000
_cell.length_c   1.000
_cell.angle_alpha   90.00
_cell.angle_beta   90.00
_cell.angle_gamma   90.00
#
_symmetry.space_group_name_H-M   'P 1'
#
loop_
_entity.id
_entity.type
_entity.pdbx_description
1 polymer ?
#
loop_
_entity_poly.entity_id
_entity_poly.type
_entity_poly.pdbx_seq_one_letter_code
_entity_poly.pdbx_strand_id
1 'polypeptide(L)'
;VLLNKHNFNFYITTDLATSEKKSADFSVVSVWAYNSNGDWLLVDGFRERCLVDKAIEQVFRFVQIYQPQGVGIEVSGQQGGFVTWIQNEMIRKNTWFTLTSSRNSSLPGIRPVTDKFSRFMTVSPLFKARKIMLPNELKEDPFLVAMVEEVSLVSRNGFKSKHDDTLDTISMLTEMNPWKPTNDTSMTYNPHSGLWELDDEDDDNIGSSINSYIV
;
A
#
# COMPACT_ATOMS: atom_id res chain seq x y z
N VAL A 1 -1.21 9.86 -10.71
CA VAL A 1 -2.66 9.60 -10.70
C VAL A 1 -2.99 8.61 -11.81
N LEU A 2 -3.65 7.50 -11.49
CA LEU A 2 -4.02 6.49 -12.47
C LEU A 2 -5.14 7.03 -13.36
N LEU A 3 -4.93 7.02 -14.68
CA LEU A 3 -5.88 7.58 -15.65
C LEU A 3 -7.15 6.73 -15.78
N ASN A 4 -7.04 5.40 -15.67
CA ASN A 4 -8.17 4.48 -15.75
C ASN A 4 -8.20 3.54 -14.54
N LYS A 5 -9.02 3.87 -13.54
CA LYS A 5 -9.15 3.08 -12.31
C LYS A 5 -9.68 1.66 -12.55
N HIS A 6 -10.44 1.42 -13.61
CA HIS A 6 -11.03 0.11 -13.91
C HIS A 6 -10.00 -0.96 -14.26
N ASN A 7 -8.79 -0.53 -14.65
CA ASN A 7 -7.70 -1.43 -14.98
C ASN A 7 -6.91 -1.93 -13.76
N PHE A 8 -7.34 -1.55 -12.56
CA PHE A 8 -6.64 -1.87 -11.33
C PHE A 8 -7.58 -2.33 -10.24
N ASN A 9 -7.11 -3.25 -9.43
CA ASN A 9 -7.70 -3.56 -8.14
C ASN A 9 -6.92 -2.81 -7.05
N PHE A 10 -7.62 -2.10 -6.18
CA PHE A 10 -6.99 -1.31 -5.12
C PHE A 10 -6.91 -2.09 -3.80
N TYR A 11 -5.87 -1.83 -3.05
CA TYR A 11 -5.61 -2.39 -1.73
C TYR A 11 -5.09 -1.30 -0.80
N ILE A 12 -5.40 -1.42 0.48
CA ILE A 12 -4.87 -0.52 1.51
C ILE A 12 -4.10 -1.34 2.52
N THR A 13 -2.91 -0.88 2.90
CA THR A 13 -2.11 -1.46 3.96
C THR A 13 -1.85 -0.41 5.04
N THR A 14 -1.86 -0.81 6.31
CA THR A 14 -1.76 0.14 7.42
C THR A 14 -0.80 -0.33 8.50
N ASP A 15 -0.09 0.63 9.08
CA ASP A 15 0.56 0.50 10.38
C ASP A 15 0.03 1.63 11.28
N LEU A 16 -0.76 1.28 12.32
CA LEU A 16 -1.47 2.24 13.14
C LEU A 16 -0.79 2.38 14.50
N ALA A 17 -0.22 3.56 14.76
CA ALA A 17 0.34 3.90 16.07
C ALA A 17 -0.76 4.18 17.10
N THR A 18 -0.46 3.88 18.36
CA THR A 18 -1.40 4.09 19.48
C THR A 18 -1.25 5.44 20.17
N SER A 19 -0.26 6.25 19.79
CA SER A 19 0.11 7.48 20.48
C SER A 19 0.55 8.58 19.52
N GLU A 20 0.19 9.82 19.82
CA GLU A 20 0.59 11.03 19.08
C GLU A 20 1.86 11.71 19.64
N LYS A 21 2.51 11.16 20.66
CA LYS A 21 3.70 11.75 21.27
C LYS A 21 4.82 11.90 20.24
N LYS A 22 5.64 12.95 20.37
CA LYS A 22 6.79 13.21 19.47
C LYS A 22 7.79 12.05 19.38
N SER A 23 7.83 11.19 20.39
CA SER A 23 8.66 9.98 20.44
C SER A 23 7.95 8.71 19.98
N ALA A 24 6.66 8.79 19.61
CA ALA A 24 5.89 7.66 19.13
C ALA A 24 6.17 7.40 17.65
N ASP A 25 5.83 6.19 17.18
CA ASP A 25 5.84 5.81 15.79
C ASP A 25 4.78 6.58 14.99
N PHE A 26 4.91 6.60 13.70
CA PHE A 26 3.91 7.21 12.82
C PHE A 26 2.76 6.23 12.57
N SER A 27 1.54 6.76 12.44
CA SER A 27 0.49 6.02 11.76
C SER A 27 0.68 6.17 10.26
N VAL A 28 0.71 5.04 9.55
CA VAL A 28 0.91 4.98 8.11
C VAL A 28 -0.26 4.26 7.45
N VAL A 29 -0.78 4.83 6.37
CA VAL A 29 -1.78 4.21 5.50
C VAL A 29 -1.29 4.35 4.06
N SER A 30 -1.09 3.24 3.37
CA SER A 30 -0.63 3.21 1.99
C SER A 30 -1.71 2.64 1.07
N VAL A 31 -1.94 3.30 -0.06
CA VAL A 31 -2.90 2.85 -1.08
C VAL A 31 -2.14 2.31 -2.28
N TRP A 32 -2.46 1.11 -2.68
CA TRP A 32 -1.82 0.38 -3.75
C TRP A 32 -2.81 0.02 -4.84
N ALA A 33 -2.42 0.21 -6.09
CA ALA A 33 -3.10 -0.34 -7.25
C ALA A 33 -2.38 -1.62 -7.71
N TYR A 34 -3.13 -2.64 -8.08
CA TYR A 34 -2.61 -3.91 -8.56
C TYR A 34 -3.15 -4.17 -9.97
N ASN A 35 -2.27 -4.36 -10.94
CA ASN A 35 -2.63 -4.52 -12.35
C ASN A 35 -2.69 -6.00 -12.78
N SER A 36 -3.05 -6.22 -14.05
CA SER A 36 -3.12 -7.56 -14.67
C SER A 36 -1.76 -8.26 -14.74
N ASN A 37 -0.65 -7.51 -14.82
CA ASN A 37 0.71 -8.05 -14.82
C ASN A 37 1.20 -8.50 -13.44
N GLY A 38 0.46 -8.15 -12.39
CA GLY A 38 0.86 -8.44 -11.01
C GLY A 38 1.86 -7.42 -10.45
N ASP A 39 1.80 -6.17 -10.93
CA ASP A 39 2.59 -5.07 -10.41
C ASP A 39 1.81 -4.29 -9.36
N TRP A 40 2.50 -3.88 -8.31
CA TRP A 40 2.00 -3.01 -7.27
C TRP A 40 2.44 -1.57 -7.54
N LEU A 41 1.48 -0.67 -7.65
CA LEU A 41 1.73 0.75 -7.87
C LEU A 41 1.25 1.52 -6.64
N LEU A 42 2.14 2.24 -5.99
CA LEU A 42 1.74 3.17 -4.93
C LEU A 42 0.97 4.33 -5.56
N VAL A 43 -0.23 4.62 -5.08
CA VAL A 43 -1.10 5.67 -5.66
C VAL A 43 -1.43 6.79 -4.70
N ASP A 44 -1.39 6.52 -3.40
CA ASP A 44 -1.66 7.51 -2.36
C ASP A 44 -1.08 7.04 -1.03
N GLY A 45 -0.94 7.95 -0.06
CA GLY A 45 -0.46 7.60 1.26
C GLY A 45 -0.70 8.67 2.31
N PHE A 46 -0.64 8.24 3.55
CA PHE A 46 -0.75 9.07 4.73
C PHE A 46 0.29 8.63 5.76
N ARG A 47 1.02 9.58 6.34
CA ARG A 47 1.99 9.32 7.41
C ARG A 47 1.97 10.49 8.39
N GLU A 48 1.50 10.24 9.58
CA GLU A 48 1.40 11.27 10.60
C GLU A 48 1.49 10.67 12.02
N ARG A 49 2.04 11.43 12.96
CA ARG A 49 1.86 11.16 14.38
C ARG A 49 0.54 11.74 14.82
N CYS A 50 -0.43 10.87 15.00
CA CYS A 50 -1.79 11.26 15.35
C CYS A 50 -2.44 10.22 16.25
N LEU A 51 -3.56 10.58 16.85
CA LEU A 51 -4.42 9.61 17.51
C LEU A 51 -4.99 8.63 16.48
N VAL A 52 -5.24 7.43 16.92
CA VAL A 52 -5.68 6.32 16.05
C VAL A 52 -7.02 6.60 15.36
N ASP A 53 -7.90 7.40 15.96
CA ASP A 53 -9.17 7.83 15.35
C ASP A 53 -8.95 8.61 14.07
N LYS A 54 -7.97 9.53 14.03
CA LYS A 54 -7.59 10.27 12.81
C LYS A 54 -7.05 9.34 11.72
N ALA A 55 -6.22 8.36 12.09
CA ALA A 55 -5.69 7.39 11.15
C ALA A 55 -6.81 6.49 10.59
N ILE A 56 -7.75 6.05 11.44
CA ILE A 56 -8.94 5.29 11.02
C ILE A 56 -9.81 6.14 10.08
N GLU A 57 -10.03 7.42 10.38
CA GLU A 57 -10.75 8.32 9.46
C GLU A 57 -10.09 8.41 8.09
N GLN A 58 -8.76 8.44 8.05
CA GLN A 58 -8.02 8.45 6.79
C GLN A 58 -8.21 7.13 6.01
N VAL A 59 -8.26 5.99 6.69
CA VAL A 59 -8.60 4.71 6.05
C VAL A 59 -9.99 4.79 5.39
N PHE A 60 -11.02 5.27 6.10
CA PHE A 60 -12.36 5.41 5.55
C PHE A 60 -12.41 6.36 4.36
N ARG A 61 -11.66 7.48 4.41
CA ARG A 61 -11.52 8.41 3.29
C ARG A 61 -10.95 7.71 2.05
N PHE A 62 -9.87 6.94 2.21
CA PHE A 62 -9.28 6.20 1.11
C PHE A 62 -10.20 5.08 0.60
N VAL A 63 -10.94 4.42 1.49
CA VAL A 63 -11.95 3.43 1.08
C VAL A 63 -13.01 4.05 0.16
N GLN A 64 -13.50 5.25 0.48
CA GLN A 64 -14.48 5.96 -0.34
C GLN A 64 -13.92 6.36 -1.71
N ILE A 65 -12.64 6.77 -1.76
CA ILE A 65 -11.99 7.23 -3.00
C ILE A 65 -11.62 6.06 -3.92
N TYR A 66 -11.06 4.99 -3.35
CA TYR A 66 -10.41 3.92 -4.12
C TYR A 66 -11.21 2.62 -4.17
N GLN A 67 -12.20 2.42 -3.30
CA GLN A 67 -13.03 1.22 -3.21
C GLN A 67 -12.19 -0.08 -3.20
N PRO A 68 -11.29 -0.25 -2.20
CA PRO A 68 -10.31 -1.32 -2.20
C PRO A 68 -10.94 -2.71 -2.09
N GLN A 69 -10.32 -3.70 -2.71
CA GLN A 69 -10.69 -5.11 -2.61
C GLN A 69 -10.34 -5.67 -1.22
N GLY A 70 -9.36 -5.08 -0.54
CA GLY A 70 -8.96 -5.47 0.81
C GLY A 70 -8.22 -4.38 1.53
N VAL A 71 -8.42 -4.32 2.85
CA VAL A 71 -7.73 -3.42 3.77
C VAL A 71 -6.97 -4.26 4.80
N GLY A 72 -5.65 -4.18 4.79
CA GLY A 72 -4.77 -4.83 5.74
C GLY A 72 -4.55 -3.96 6.97
N ILE A 73 -4.95 -4.47 8.12
CA ILE A 73 -4.71 -3.85 9.44
C ILE A 73 -3.80 -4.78 10.22
N GLU A 74 -2.64 -4.30 10.65
CA GLU A 74 -1.77 -5.09 11.52
C GLU A 74 -2.43 -5.28 12.90
N VAL A 75 -2.41 -6.51 13.37
CA VAL A 75 -2.92 -6.88 14.71
C VAL A 75 -1.78 -7.50 15.49
N SER A 76 -1.12 -6.70 16.30
CA SER A 76 -0.07 -7.15 17.23
C SER A 76 -0.39 -6.69 18.64
N GLY A 77 -0.21 -7.57 19.63
CA GLY A 77 -0.39 -7.23 21.05
C GLY A 77 -1.74 -6.56 21.36
N GLN A 78 -1.71 -5.31 21.78
CA GLN A 78 -2.91 -4.52 22.15
C GLN A 78 -3.73 -4.03 20.95
N GLN A 79 -3.20 -4.14 19.73
CA GLN A 79 -3.85 -3.62 18.52
C GLN A 79 -5.07 -4.45 18.06
N GLY A 80 -5.35 -5.58 18.71
CA GLY A 80 -6.58 -6.35 18.44
C GLY A 80 -7.87 -5.54 18.56
N GLY A 81 -7.86 -4.46 19.34
CA GLY A 81 -8.98 -3.52 19.46
C GLY A 81 -9.27 -2.71 18.20
N PHE A 82 -8.28 -2.50 17.31
CA PHE A 82 -8.47 -1.68 16.10
C PHE A 82 -9.44 -2.35 15.13
N VAL A 83 -9.36 -3.66 14.96
CA VAL A 83 -10.31 -4.39 14.11
C VAL A 83 -11.75 -4.17 14.58
N THR A 84 -12.00 -4.34 15.87
CA THR A 84 -13.34 -4.11 16.45
C THR A 84 -13.77 -2.65 16.32
N TRP A 85 -12.86 -1.71 16.52
CA TRP A 85 -13.15 -0.29 16.33
C TRP A 85 -13.56 0.00 14.89
N ILE A 86 -12.76 -0.45 13.91
CA ILE A 86 -13.05 -0.25 12.49
C ILE A 86 -14.39 -0.89 12.11
N GLN A 87 -14.70 -2.09 12.60
CA GLN A 87 -15.99 -2.73 12.37
C GLN A 87 -17.16 -1.93 12.93
N ASN A 88 -17.02 -1.34 14.12
CA ASN A 88 -18.03 -0.45 14.68
C ASN A 88 -18.18 0.84 13.86
N GLU A 89 -17.06 1.40 13.36
CA GLU A 89 -17.11 2.55 12.47
C GLU A 89 -17.72 2.24 11.10
N MET A 90 -17.54 1.02 10.56
CA MET A 90 -18.25 0.56 9.36
C MET A 90 -19.77 0.64 9.53
N ILE A 91 -20.26 0.17 10.68
CA ILE A 91 -21.69 0.24 11.02
C ILE A 91 -22.11 1.71 11.16
N ARG A 92 -21.39 2.51 11.94
CA ARG A 92 -21.72 3.92 12.20
C ARG A 92 -21.76 4.77 10.95
N LYS A 93 -20.80 4.55 10.02
CA LYS A 93 -20.65 5.31 8.77
C LYS A 93 -21.43 4.68 7.60
N ASN A 94 -22.06 3.51 7.81
CA ASN A 94 -22.67 2.70 6.73
C ASN A 94 -21.69 2.53 5.54
N THR A 95 -20.43 2.29 5.82
CA THR A 95 -19.35 2.15 4.83
C THR A 95 -18.65 0.81 5.07
N TRP A 96 -18.84 -0.13 4.14
CA TRP A 96 -18.39 -1.50 4.28
C TRP A 96 -17.21 -1.81 3.36
N PHE A 97 -16.23 -2.52 3.87
CA PHE A 97 -15.08 -3.01 3.11
C PHE A 97 -14.50 -4.28 3.74
N THR A 98 -13.73 -5.03 2.96
CA THR A 98 -13.13 -6.28 3.41
C THR A 98 -11.88 -6.01 4.23
N LEU A 99 -11.82 -6.49 5.46
CA LEU A 99 -10.58 -6.58 6.24
C LEU A 99 -9.84 -7.85 5.86
N THR A 100 -8.61 -7.70 5.38
CA THR A 100 -7.75 -8.82 4.99
C THR A 100 -7.36 -9.63 6.23
N SER A 101 -7.37 -10.96 6.10
CA SER A 101 -6.91 -11.89 7.13
C SER A 101 -5.55 -12.45 6.76
N SER A 102 -4.70 -12.78 7.75
CA SER A 102 -3.48 -13.55 7.49
C SER A 102 -3.80 -14.88 6.82
N ARG A 103 -2.88 -15.41 6.00
CA ARG A 103 -3.06 -16.66 5.23
C ARG A 103 -3.53 -17.86 6.06
N ASN A 104 -3.11 -17.93 7.31
CA ASN A 104 -3.42 -19.03 8.23
C ASN A 104 -4.50 -18.69 9.25
N SER A 105 -5.30 -17.63 9.01
CA SER A 105 -6.33 -17.18 9.93
C SER A 105 -7.59 -16.79 9.18
N SER A 106 -8.75 -17.18 9.70
CA SER A 106 -10.06 -16.67 9.23
C SER A 106 -10.48 -15.37 9.93
N LEU A 107 -9.74 -14.96 10.96
CA LEU A 107 -10.06 -13.73 11.70
C LEU A 107 -9.54 -12.50 10.97
N PRO A 108 -10.32 -11.42 10.92
CA PRO A 108 -9.91 -10.15 10.30
C PRO A 108 -8.61 -9.61 10.92
N GLY A 109 -7.82 -8.97 10.08
CA GLY A 109 -6.53 -8.38 10.45
C GLY A 109 -5.34 -9.30 10.18
N ILE A 110 -4.22 -8.68 9.91
CA ILE A 110 -2.95 -9.35 9.58
C ILE A 110 -2.14 -9.49 10.87
N ARG A 111 -1.79 -10.72 11.21
CA ARG A 111 -1.03 -11.08 12.42
C ARG A 111 0.38 -11.49 12.04
N PRO A 112 1.37 -10.61 12.30
CA PRO A 112 2.75 -10.96 12.00
C PRO A 112 3.21 -12.15 12.85
N VAL A 113 3.82 -13.12 12.21
CA VAL A 113 4.41 -14.32 12.85
C VAL A 113 5.93 -14.30 12.87
N THR A 114 6.55 -13.35 12.16
CA THR A 114 8.00 -13.18 12.07
C THR A 114 8.37 -11.72 12.37
N ASP A 115 9.66 -11.47 12.64
CA ASP A 115 10.18 -10.13 12.86
C ASP A 115 10.04 -9.23 11.60
N LYS A 116 10.07 -7.94 11.80
CA LYS A 116 9.88 -6.92 10.74
C LYS A 116 10.85 -7.09 9.56
N PHE A 117 12.13 -7.34 9.85
CA PHE A 117 13.13 -7.49 8.80
C PHE A 117 12.87 -8.72 7.95
N SER A 118 12.57 -9.86 8.57
CA SER A 118 12.20 -11.09 7.86
C SER A 118 10.96 -10.89 6.97
N ARG A 119 9.95 -10.17 7.45
CA ARG A 119 8.76 -9.81 6.65
C ARG A 119 9.13 -8.98 5.43
N PHE A 120 9.94 -7.92 5.61
CA PHE A 120 10.38 -7.09 4.49
C PHE A 120 11.20 -7.88 3.47
N MET A 121 12.03 -8.82 3.92
CA MET A 121 12.82 -9.66 3.03
C MET A 121 11.95 -10.55 2.13
N THR A 122 10.70 -10.85 2.50
CA THR A 122 9.75 -11.56 1.61
C THR A 122 9.27 -10.70 0.44
N VAL A 123 9.28 -9.37 0.59
CA VAL A 123 8.91 -8.40 -0.45
C VAL A 123 10.11 -8.03 -1.34
N SER A 124 11.32 -8.18 -0.84
CA SER A 124 12.56 -7.82 -1.56
C SER A 124 12.64 -8.38 -3.01
N PRO A 125 12.19 -9.63 -3.30
CA PRO A 125 12.15 -10.12 -4.68
C PRO A 125 11.24 -9.31 -5.62
N LEU A 126 10.17 -8.71 -5.10
CA LEU A 126 9.27 -7.88 -5.91
C LEU A 126 9.96 -6.61 -6.38
N PHE A 127 10.79 -5.98 -5.53
CA PHE A 127 11.62 -4.85 -5.96
C PHE A 127 12.64 -5.25 -7.05
N LYS A 128 13.31 -6.39 -6.88
CA LYS A 128 14.25 -6.90 -7.90
C LYS A 128 13.58 -7.22 -9.22
N ALA A 129 12.35 -7.71 -9.17
CA ALA A 129 11.54 -8.03 -10.35
C ALA A 129 10.82 -6.78 -10.91
N ARG A 130 11.04 -5.59 -10.34
CA ARG A 130 10.34 -4.34 -10.72
C ARG A 130 8.82 -4.46 -10.64
N LYS A 131 8.34 -5.18 -9.62
CA LYS A 131 6.91 -5.40 -9.36
C LYS A 131 6.33 -4.44 -8.33
N ILE A 132 7.15 -3.55 -7.77
CA ILE A 132 6.72 -2.44 -6.90
C ILE A 132 7.19 -1.14 -7.55
N MET A 133 6.24 -0.27 -7.84
CA MET A 133 6.44 1.00 -8.53
C MET A 133 6.00 2.17 -7.66
N LEU A 134 6.80 3.21 -7.64
CA LEU A 134 6.56 4.44 -6.90
C LEU A 134 6.33 5.60 -7.88
N PRO A 135 5.30 6.45 -7.67
CA PRO A 135 4.93 7.50 -8.62
C PRO A 135 5.93 8.65 -8.60
N ASN A 136 6.49 8.97 -9.76
CA ASN A 136 7.42 10.09 -9.90
C ASN A 136 6.73 11.45 -9.69
N GLU A 137 5.45 11.55 -9.97
CA GLU A 137 4.64 12.75 -9.74
C GLU A 137 4.57 13.15 -8.26
N LEU A 138 4.68 12.18 -7.36
CA LEU A 138 4.68 12.40 -5.90
C LEU A 138 6.08 12.46 -5.30
N LYS A 139 7.14 12.58 -6.09
CA LYS A 139 8.54 12.56 -5.60
C LYS A 139 8.86 13.61 -4.53
N GLU A 140 8.07 14.68 -4.44
CA GLU A 140 8.19 15.74 -3.44
C GLU A 140 7.17 15.60 -2.30
N ASP A 141 6.26 14.63 -2.40
CA ASP A 141 5.29 14.36 -1.33
C ASP A 141 6.00 13.81 -0.10
N PRO A 142 5.77 14.39 1.10
CA PRO A 142 6.46 13.99 2.32
C PRO A 142 6.29 12.50 2.67
N PHE A 143 5.15 11.89 2.32
CA PHE A 143 4.93 10.46 2.52
C PHE A 143 5.84 9.63 1.63
N LEU A 144 5.91 9.93 0.33
CA LEU A 144 6.77 9.20 -0.60
C LEU A 144 8.24 9.42 -0.30
N VAL A 145 8.65 10.64 0.03
CA VAL A 145 10.04 10.95 0.44
C VAL A 145 10.45 10.07 1.62
N ALA A 146 9.61 9.98 2.65
CA ALA A 146 9.88 9.13 3.82
C ALA A 146 9.97 7.65 3.43
N MET A 147 9.06 7.15 2.59
CA MET A 147 9.06 5.76 2.12
C MET A 147 10.34 5.43 1.34
N VAL A 148 10.75 6.29 0.41
CA VAL A 148 11.99 6.11 -0.38
C VAL A 148 13.21 6.13 0.52
N GLU A 149 13.26 7.04 1.50
CA GLU A 149 14.34 7.10 2.48
C GLU A 149 14.43 5.80 3.29
N GLU A 150 13.33 5.34 3.87
CA GLU A 150 13.29 4.12 4.66
C GLU A 150 13.70 2.90 3.83
N VAL A 151 13.19 2.74 2.59
CA VAL A 151 13.58 1.66 1.67
C VAL A 151 15.07 1.72 1.32
N SER A 152 15.63 2.92 1.04
CA SER A 152 17.03 3.09 0.66
C SER A 152 18.02 2.73 1.80
N LEU A 153 17.56 2.82 3.04
CA LEU A 153 18.34 2.51 4.24
C LEU A 153 18.23 1.04 4.68
N VAL A 154 17.49 0.20 3.96
CA VAL A 154 17.48 -1.25 4.20
C VAL A 154 18.81 -1.86 3.79
N SER A 155 19.40 -2.64 4.68
CA SER A 155 20.66 -3.32 4.46
C SER A 155 20.55 -4.81 4.80
N ARG A 156 21.56 -5.60 4.43
CA ARG A 156 21.62 -7.03 4.79
C ARG A 156 21.62 -7.28 6.31
N ASN A 157 21.97 -6.28 7.11
CA ASN A 157 22.07 -6.38 8.56
C ASN A 157 20.86 -5.75 9.28
N GLY A 158 19.79 -5.43 8.56
CA GLY A 158 18.58 -4.83 9.11
C GLY A 158 18.30 -3.41 8.59
N PHE A 159 17.38 -2.76 9.22
CA PHE A 159 16.99 -1.38 8.93
C PHE A 159 17.98 -0.41 9.58
N LYS A 160 18.46 0.57 8.83
CA LYS A 160 19.32 1.65 9.32
C LYS A 160 18.54 2.95 9.52
N SER A 161 17.31 3.00 9.03
CA SER A 161 16.42 4.13 9.27
C SER A 161 16.04 4.21 10.74
N LYS A 162 15.84 5.43 11.23
CA LYS A 162 15.28 5.68 12.57
C LYS A 162 13.81 5.26 12.69
N HIS A 163 13.10 5.31 11.58
CA HIS A 163 11.70 4.92 11.42
C HIS A 163 11.59 3.86 10.34
N ASP A 164 10.71 2.92 10.50
CA ASP A 164 10.48 1.81 9.58
C ASP A 164 8.96 1.58 9.33
N ASP A 165 8.16 2.58 9.71
CA ASP A 165 6.70 2.47 9.68
C ASP A 165 6.14 2.28 8.26
N THR A 166 6.77 2.89 7.23
CA THR A 166 6.36 2.68 5.83
C THR A 166 6.76 1.30 5.33
N LEU A 167 7.88 0.73 5.81
CA LEU A 167 8.33 -0.62 5.44
C LEU A 167 7.36 -1.70 5.92
N ASP A 168 6.68 -1.50 7.06
CA ASP A 168 5.65 -2.42 7.53
C ASP A 168 4.46 -2.46 6.57
N THR A 169 4.02 -1.31 6.03
CA THR A 169 2.93 -1.27 5.04
C THR A 169 3.32 -1.93 3.71
N ILE A 170 4.59 -1.82 3.28
CA ILE A 170 5.11 -2.52 2.10
C ILE A 170 5.19 -4.04 2.37
N SER A 171 5.69 -4.44 3.53
CA SER A 171 5.82 -5.85 3.90
C SER A 171 4.48 -6.58 3.90
N MET A 172 3.41 -5.86 4.24
CA MET A 172 2.05 -6.37 4.27
C MET A 172 1.52 -6.77 2.88
N LEU A 173 2.08 -6.26 1.78
CA LEU A 173 1.64 -6.60 0.42
C LEU A 173 1.67 -8.10 0.14
N THR A 174 2.59 -8.85 0.75
CA THR A 174 2.67 -10.32 0.59
C THR A 174 1.51 -11.06 1.25
N GLU A 175 0.81 -10.42 2.19
CA GLU A 175 -0.34 -10.98 2.90
C GLU A 175 -1.69 -10.60 2.27
N MET A 176 -1.71 -9.61 1.35
CA MET A 176 -2.95 -9.07 0.79
C MET A 176 -3.70 -10.04 -0.14
N ASN A 177 -3.06 -11.13 -0.60
CA ASN A 177 -3.64 -12.12 -1.52
C ASN A 177 -4.36 -11.43 -2.71
N PRO A 178 -3.66 -10.61 -3.50
CA PRO A 178 -4.30 -9.82 -4.53
C PRO A 178 -4.79 -10.71 -5.68
N TRP A 179 -5.91 -10.33 -6.27
CA TRP A 179 -6.33 -10.87 -7.57
C TRP A 179 -6.23 -9.81 -8.65
N LYS A 180 -6.00 -10.27 -9.86
CA LYS A 180 -5.85 -9.41 -11.02
C LYS A 180 -7.21 -8.82 -11.44
N PRO A 181 -7.24 -7.59 -11.95
CA PRO A 181 -8.43 -7.07 -12.59
C PRO A 181 -8.80 -7.92 -13.82
N THR A 182 -10.07 -7.89 -14.21
CA THR A 182 -10.58 -8.65 -15.37
C THR A 182 -10.19 -8.04 -16.70
N ASN A 183 -9.86 -6.75 -16.72
CA ASN A 183 -9.42 -6.07 -17.94
C ASN A 183 -7.90 -6.25 -18.10
N ASP A 184 -7.52 -6.73 -19.28
CA ASP A 184 -6.12 -6.98 -19.63
C ASP A 184 -5.46 -5.65 -20.01
N THR A 185 -4.84 -5.02 -19.05
CA THR A 185 -3.97 -3.88 -19.29
C THR A 185 -2.56 -4.28 -18.94
N SER A 186 -1.84 -4.75 -19.93
CA SER A 186 -0.40 -4.93 -19.83
C SER A 186 0.28 -3.55 -19.80
N MET A 187 1.15 -3.33 -18.81
CA MET A 187 2.08 -2.20 -18.85
C MET A 187 3.43 -2.72 -19.31
N THR A 188 3.89 -2.24 -20.46
CA THR A 188 5.21 -2.59 -20.97
C THR A 188 6.20 -1.48 -20.66
N TYR A 189 7.34 -1.84 -20.07
CA TYR A 189 8.42 -0.90 -19.84
C TYR A 189 9.08 -0.53 -21.16
N ASN A 190 9.03 0.75 -21.53
CA ASN A 190 9.75 1.26 -22.69
C ASN A 190 11.14 1.75 -22.26
N PRO A 191 12.22 1.02 -22.62
CA PRO A 191 13.57 1.39 -22.20
C PRO A 191 14.09 2.68 -22.86
N HIS A 192 13.46 3.15 -23.94
CA HIS A 192 13.85 4.38 -24.62
C HIS A 192 13.27 5.64 -23.96
N SER A 193 12.06 5.55 -23.42
CA SER A 193 11.43 6.66 -22.69
C SER A 193 11.72 6.58 -21.18
N GLY A 194 12.15 5.42 -20.67
CA GLY A 194 12.24 5.15 -19.23
C GLY A 194 10.88 5.08 -18.53
N LEU A 195 9.81 4.93 -19.29
CA LEU A 195 8.42 4.97 -18.83
C LEU A 195 7.76 3.60 -18.95
N TRP A 196 6.73 3.38 -18.13
CA TRP A 196 5.80 2.28 -18.28
C TRP A 196 4.61 2.76 -19.10
N GLU A 197 4.33 2.08 -20.19
CA GLU A 197 3.25 2.38 -21.13
C GLU A 197 2.20 1.27 -21.02
N LEU A 198 0.91 1.65 -21.12
CA LEU A 198 -0.18 0.68 -21.25
C LEU A 198 -0.16 0.15 -22.69
N ASP A 199 -0.19 -1.17 -22.86
CA ASP A 199 -0.48 -1.78 -24.14
C ASP A 199 -1.98 -1.63 -24.41
N ASP A 200 -2.38 -0.55 -25.08
CA ASP A 200 -3.73 -0.37 -25.59
C ASP A 200 -3.84 -1.15 -26.91
N GLU A 201 -4.37 -2.38 -26.86
CA GLU A 201 -4.63 -3.13 -28.10
C GLU A 201 -5.90 -2.66 -28.85
N ASP A 202 -6.75 -1.79 -28.28
CA ASP A 202 -8.00 -1.38 -28.92
C ASP A 202 -8.48 0.02 -28.50
N ASP A 203 -7.77 1.10 -28.83
CA ASP A 203 -8.43 2.40 -29.00
C ASP A 203 -7.56 3.39 -29.80
N ASP A 204 -7.90 3.56 -31.06
CA ASP A 204 -7.35 4.54 -32.00
C ASP A 204 -7.67 5.99 -31.63
N ASN A 205 -7.61 6.41 -30.37
CA ASN A 205 -7.68 7.84 -30.09
C ASN A 205 -7.63 8.23 -28.59
N ILE A 206 -6.53 8.05 -27.86
CA ILE A 206 -6.18 8.97 -26.75
C ILE A 206 -4.68 8.84 -26.47
N GLY A 207 -3.87 9.72 -27.07
CA GLY A 207 -2.48 9.91 -26.69
C GLY A 207 -2.41 10.53 -25.28
N SER A 208 -2.24 9.73 -24.27
CA SER A 208 -1.89 10.19 -22.92
C SER A 208 -0.87 9.24 -22.31
N SER A 209 0.39 9.65 -22.36
CA SER A 209 1.46 9.03 -21.62
C SER A 209 1.11 8.99 -20.12
N ILE A 210 1.11 7.81 -19.53
CA ILE A 210 1.13 7.68 -18.07
C ILE A 210 2.52 8.09 -17.63
N ASN A 211 2.63 9.24 -16.99
CA ASN A 211 3.91 9.78 -16.56
C ASN A 211 4.53 8.91 -15.47
N SER A 212 5.68 8.42 -15.77
CA SER A 212 6.82 7.92 -14.98
C SER A 212 6.58 7.44 -13.54
N TYR A 213 6.80 6.15 -13.34
CA TYR A 213 7.04 5.57 -12.02
C TYR A 213 8.55 5.36 -11.78
N ILE A 214 8.99 5.59 -10.55
CA ILE A 214 10.36 5.27 -10.13
C ILE A 214 10.41 3.77 -9.79
N VAL A 215 11.39 3.09 -10.33
CA VAL A 215 11.65 1.66 -10.07
C VAL A 215 12.75 1.51 -9.02
#